data_7b98cc980198c4c1b4bcec55fb9d2b4e
#
_entry.id   7b98cc980198c4c1b4bcec55fb9d2b4e
#
_cell.length_a   1.000
_cell.length_b   1.000
_cell.length_c   1.000
_cell.angle_alpha   90.00
_cell.angle_beta   90.00
_cell.angle_gamma   90.00
#
_symmetry.space_group_name_H-M   'P 1'
#
loop_
_entity.id
_entity.type
_entity.pdbx_description
1 polymer ?
#
loop_
_entity_poly.entity_id
_entity_poly.type
_entity_poly.pdbx_seq_one_letter_code
_entity_poly.pdbx_strand_id
1 'polypeptide(L)'
;MKVALIQMNSQPNREQNLRQANRLMAEAMAGAPDLIVLPEHFDWMGGTADDKRQAADFVPGGDAYRMVQRFSKDHGVWVHAGSLMERSGDNDVVHNTTVVFNSRGEHVGLYRKIHLFDITAPSGAVYAESDIVTPGNDLLIYELNGYKIACAICYDLRFSRLFDRLAEENVDLFILPAAFTRQTGRAHWEVLCRARAIEYQAYFLACGQCGSYRTPTGPRRETFGRSLVCDPWGSVIARAGRYPTVLHASIDPHRLSEVRRLIPMSQHRRSMRDKVLQVKSARF
;
A
#
# COMPACT_ATOMS: atom_id res chain seq x y z
N MET A 1 -5.16 -16.79 8.39
CA MET A 1 -5.79 -15.90 7.41
C MET A 1 -5.06 -16.04 6.07
N LYS A 2 -5.77 -16.26 4.98
CA LYS A 2 -5.19 -16.31 3.62
C LYS A 2 -5.28 -14.96 2.94
N VAL A 3 -4.23 -14.53 2.27
CA VAL A 3 -4.19 -13.25 1.56
C VAL A 3 -3.75 -13.42 0.11
N ALA A 4 -4.24 -12.56 -0.78
CA ALA A 4 -3.82 -12.50 -2.17
C ALA A 4 -3.44 -11.05 -2.53
N LEU A 5 -2.21 -10.84 -2.98
CA LEU A 5 -1.72 -9.55 -3.48
C LEU A 5 -1.77 -9.55 -5.01
N ILE A 6 -2.41 -8.56 -5.57
CA ILE A 6 -2.60 -8.41 -7.01
C ILE A 6 -1.53 -7.49 -7.58
N GLN A 7 -0.50 -8.03 -8.19
CA GLN A 7 0.51 -7.24 -8.90
C GLN A 7 0.00 -6.87 -10.29
N MET A 8 -0.06 -5.58 -10.61
CA MET A 8 -0.63 -5.06 -11.86
C MET A 8 0.37 -4.21 -12.64
N ASN A 9 0.02 -3.93 -13.90
CA ASN A 9 0.67 -2.92 -14.74
C ASN A 9 -0.40 -1.93 -15.24
N SER A 10 -0.78 -1.00 -14.38
CA SER A 10 -1.76 0.02 -14.71
C SER A 10 -1.23 1.01 -15.75
N GLN A 11 -2.12 1.51 -16.60
CA GLN A 11 -1.86 2.40 -17.73
C GLN A 11 -2.73 3.67 -17.61
N PRO A 12 -2.53 4.72 -18.42
CA PRO A 12 -3.43 5.86 -18.49
C PRO A 12 -4.73 5.48 -19.29
N ASN A 13 -5.39 4.42 -18.82
CA ASN A 13 -6.65 3.91 -19.36
C ASN A 13 -7.41 3.15 -18.28
N ARG A 14 -8.40 3.81 -17.66
CA ARG A 14 -9.16 3.26 -16.54
C ARG A 14 -9.86 1.95 -16.90
N GLU A 15 -10.55 1.90 -18.04
CA GLU A 15 -11.31 0.72 -18.42
C GLU A 15 -10.41 -0.53 -18.55
N GLN A 16 -9.24 -0.36 -19.18
CA GLN A 16 -8.25 -1.44 -19.28
C GLN A 16 -7.76 -1.88 -17.90
N ASN A 17 -7.49 -0.92 -17.00
CA ASN A 17 -7.01 -1.20 -15.65
C ASN A 17 -8.06 -1.92 -14.81
N LEU A 18 -9.32 -1.46 -14.86
CA LEU A 18 -10.42 -2.11 -14.13
C LEU A 18 -10.69 -3.53 -14.64
N ARG A 19 -10.61 -3.76 -15.98
CA ARG A 19 -10.69 -5.12 -16.54
C ARG A 19 -9.53 -6.00 -16.03
N GLN A 20 -8.30 -5.48 -16.00
CA GLN A 20 -7.13 -6.22 -15.48
C GLN A 20 -7.29 -6.54 -13.99
N ALA A 21 -7.70 -5.56 -13.18
CA ALA A 21 -7.94 -5.74 -11.75
C ALA A 21 -9.01 -6.82 -11.50
N ASN A 22 -10.16 -6.70 -12.15
CA ASN A 22 -11.26 -7.65 -11.99
C ASN A 22 -10.86 -9.08 -12.39
N ARG A 23 -10.15 -9.25 -13.51
CA ARG A 23 -9.66 -10.56 -13.96
C ARG A 23 -8.68 -11.17 -12.94
N LEU A 24 -7.71 -10.41 -12.45
CA LEU A 24 -6.72 -10.92 -11.49
C LEU A 24 -7.33 -11.17 -10.10
N MET A 25 -8.29 -10.36 -9.66
CA MET A 25 -9.05 -10.63 -8.44
C MET A 25 -9.86 -11.92 -8.56
N ALA A 26 -10.51 -12.17 -9.73
CA ALA A 26 -11.22 -13.42 -9.98
C ALA A 26 -10.27 -14.63 -9.99
N GLU A 27 -9.08 -14.50 -10.59
CA GLU A 27 -8.02 -15.52 -10.54
C GLU A 27 -7.58 -15.81 -9.09
N ALA A 28 -7.50 -14.77 -8.26
CA ALA A 28 -7.12 -14.91 -6.84
C ALA A 28 -8.10 -15.76 -6.03
N MET A 29 -9.38 -15.80 -6.42
CA MET A 29 -10.40 -16.58 -5.70
C MET A 29 -10.14 -18.09 -5.72
N ALA A 30 -9.33 -18.61 -6.66
CA ALA A 30 -8.90 -20.01 -6.67
C ALA A 30 -8.12 -20.41 -5.39
N GLY A 31 -7.45 -19.46 -4.74
CA GLY A 31 -6.78 -19.67 -3.45
C GLY A 31 -7.69 -19.52 -2.22
N ALA A 32 -8.96 -19.18 -2.42
CA ALA A 32 -9.94 -18.86 -1.37
C ALA A 32 -9.35 -17.87 -0.32
N PRO A 33 -8.95 -16.65 -0.73
CA PRO A 33 -8.39 -15.65 0.18
C PRO A 33 -9.46 -15.05 1.08
N ASP A 34 -9.08 -14.73 2.31
CA ASP A 34 -9.91 -13.91 3.21
C ASP A 34 -9.80 -12.42 2.82
N LEU A 35 -8.64 -12.02 2.27
CA LEU A 35 -8.33 -10.64 1.89
C LEU A 35 -7.58 -10.58 0.55
N ILE A 36 -8.07 -9.73 -0.35
CA ILE A 36 -7.38 -9.34 -1.58
C ILE A 36 -6.82 -7.92 -1.41
N VAL A 37 -5.58 -7.70 -1.88
CA VAL A 37 -4.91 -6.39 -1.85
C VAL A 37 -4.56 -5.98 -3.27
N LEU A 38 -5.05 -4.82 -3.72
CA LEU A 38 -4.67 -4.19 -4.98
C LEU A 38 -3.46 -3.26 -4.80
N PRO A 39 -2.70 -2.91 -5.85
CA PRO A 39 -1.57 -2.00 -5.75
C PRO A 39 -1.98 -0.52 -5.76
N GLU A 40 -1.05 0.38 -5.47
CA GLU A 40 -1.23 1.83 -5.64
C GLU A 40 -1.58 2.16 -7.10
N HIS A 41 -2.50 3.12 -7.31
CA HIS A 41 -2.93 3.55 -8.65
C HIS A 41 -3.48 2.41 -9.52
N PHE A 42 -4.23 1.49 -8.92
CA PHE A 42 -4.76 0.35 -9.66
C PHE A 42 -5.73 0.77 -10.78
N ASP A 43 -6.39 1.91 -10.65
CA ASP A 43 -7.38 2.45 -11.59
C ASP A 43 -6.76 3.33 -12.69
N TRP A 44 -5.69 4.10 -12.36
CA TRP A 44 -5.06 5.04 -13.30
C TRP A 44 -3.60 5.28 -12.99
N MET A 45 -2.72 5.10 -13.97
CA MET A 45 -1.30 5.39 -13.83
C MET A 45 -0.71 6.01 -15.10
N GLY A 46 -0.02 7.14 -14.96
CA GLY A 46 0.56 7.89 -16.07
C GLY A 46 -0.28 9.10 -16.49
N GLY A 47 -0.09 9.57 -17.71
CA GLY A 47 -0.73 10.78 -18.19
C GLY A 47 -0.10 12.09 -17.69
N THR A 48 -0.69 13.22 -18.12
CA THR A 48 -0.38 14.57 -17.63
C THR A 48 -1.00 14.81 -16.24
N ALA A 49 -0.70 15.96 -15.63
CA ALA A 49 -1.41 16.43 -14.44
C ALA A 49 -2.92 16.55 -14.67
N ASP A 50 -3.29 17.11 -15.83
CA ASP A 50 -4.69 17.28 -16.19
C ASP A 50 -5.40 15.96 -16.46
N ASP A 51 -4.74 14.99 -17.13
CA ASP A 51 -5.28 13.63 -17.29
C ASP A 51 -5.59 12.98 -15.94
N LYS A 52 -4.72 13.16 -14.96
CA LYS A 52 -4.92 12.62 -13.62
C LYS A 52 -6.06 13.29 -12.86
N ARG A 53 -6.18 14.64 -12.97
CA ARG A 53 -7.31 15.37 -12.38
C ARG A 53 -8.64 14.95 -13.02
N GLN A 54 -8.68 14.79 -14.34
CA GLN A 54 -9.86 14.31 -15.07
C GLN A 54 -10.20 12.85 -14.72
N ALA A 55 -9.16 12.03 -14.48
CA ALA A 55 -9.31 10.66 -14.05
C ALA A 55 -9.71 10.52 -12.58
N ALA A 56 -9.59 11.56 -11.76
CA ALA A 56 -10.01 11.48 -10.36
C ALA A 56 -11.54 11.32 -10.25
N ASP A 57 -11.98 10.44 -9.34
CA ASP A 57 -13.38 10.05 -9.20
C ASP A 57 -13.85 10.21 -7.75
N PHE A 58 -15.15 10.20 -7.51
CA PHE A 58 -15.69 10.40 -6.16
C PHE A 58 -15.55 9.15 -5.29
N VAL A 59 -15.30 9.37 -4.00
CA VAL A 59 -15.37 8.35 -2.95
C VAL A 59 -16.29 8.87 -1.82
N PRO A 60 -17.41 8.16 -1.56
CA PRO A 60 -17.94 6.98 -2.24
C PRO A 60 -18.50 7.30 -3.64
N GLY A 61 -18.46 6.32 -4.53
CA GLY A 61 -18.95 6.44 -5.90
C GLY A 61 -17.84 6.12 -6.92
N GLY A 62 -17.97 6.57 -8.15
CA GLY A 62 -16.99 6.31 -9.19
C GLY A 62 -16.91 4.85 -9.66
N ASP A 63 -16.28 4.65 -10.82
CA ASP A 63 -16.28 3.33 -11.45
C ASP A 63 -15.34 2.34 -10.73
N ALA A 64 -14.18 2.82 -10.31
CA ALA A 64 -13.21 1.99 -9.59
C ALA A 64 -13.76 1.56 -8.22
N TYR A 65 -14.34 2.51 -7.47
CA TYR A 65 -14.98 2.23 -6.19
C TYR A 65 -16.10 1.19 -6.33
N ARG A 66 -17.06 1.42 -7.26
CA ARG A 66 -18.20 0.52 -7.48
C ARG A 66 -17.79 -0.86 -7.95
N MET A 67 -16.76 -0.96 -8.80
CA MET A 67 -16.25 -2.24 -9.28
C MET A 67 -15.71 -3.09 -8.12
N VAL A 68 -14.88 -2.52 -7.26
CA VAL A 68 -14.29 -3.23 -6.11
C VAL A 68 -15.37 -3.57 -5.08
N GLN A 69 -16.29 -2.65 -4.79
CA GLN A 69 -17.41 -2.87 -3.87
C GLN A 69 -18.27 -4.04 -4.31
N ARG A 70 -18.64 -4.06 -5.60
CA ARG A 70 -19.43 -5.17 -6.18
C ARG A 70 -18.68 -6.49 -6.11
N PHE A 71 -17.41 -6.49 -6.52
CA PHE A 71 -16.58 -7.68 -6.47
C PHE A 71 -16.51 -8.27 -5.06
N SER A 72 -16.24 -7.42 -4.07
CA SER A 72 -16.18 -7.82 -2.66
C SER A 72 -17.48 -8.50 -2.21
N LYS A 73 -18.63 -7.90 -2.53
CA LYS A 73 -19.96 -8.41 -2.21
C LYS A 73 -20.26 -9.73 -2.92
N ASP A 74 -20.02 -9.77 -4.23
CA ASP A 74 -20.42 -10.90 -5.09
C ASP A 74 -19.60 -12.16 -4.79
N HIS A 75 -18.36 -11.99 -4.35
CA HIS A 75 -17.44 -13.08 -4.01
C HIS A 75 -17.29 -13.35 -2.50
N GLY A 76 -17.91 -12.54 -1.64
CA GLY A 76 -17.83 -12.72 -0.19
C GLY A 76 -16.42 -12.56 0.38
N VAL A 77 -15.56 -11.69 -0.19
CA VAL A 77 -14.15 -11.52 0.15
C VAL A 77 -13.85 -10.08 0.56
N TRP A 78 -12.98 -9.88 1.54
CA TRP A 78 -12.49 -8.53 1.87
C TRP A 78 -11.55 -8.02 0.77
N VAL A 79 -11.64 -6.73 0.46
CA VAL A 79 -10.74 -6.08 -0.50
C VAL A 79 -10.17 -4.79 0.09
N HIS A 80 -8.84 -4.75 0.20
CA HIS A 80 -8.05 -3.55 0.40
C HIS A 80 -7.73 -2.99 -1.00
N ALA A 81 -8.46 -1.97 -1.41
CA ALA A 81 -8.51 -1.49 -2.79
C ALA A 81 -7.30 -0.63 -3.18
N GLY A 82 -6.10 -1.09 -2.82
CA GLY A 82 -4.85 -0.45 -3.25
C GLY A 82 -4.86 1.04 -3.06
N SER A 83 -4.77 1.80 -4.16
CA SER A 83 -5.22 3.18 -4.14
C SER A 83 -5.78 3.62 -5.49
N LEU A 84 -6.65 4.62 -5.43
CA LEU A 84 -7.25 5.31 -6.57
C LEU A 84 -7.11 6.83 -6.41
N MET A 85 -7.28 7.55 -7.51
CA MET A 85 -7.33 9.01 -7.49
C MET A 85 -8.73 9.46 -7.06
N GLU A 86 -8.85 9.95 -5.82
CA GLU A 86 -10.09 10.47 -5.25
C GLU A 86 -10.23 11.95 -5.55
N ARG A 87 -11.38 12.37 -6.08
CA ARG A 87 -11.81 13.77 -6.12
C ARG A 87 -12.61 14.09 -4.86
N SER A 88 -12.21 15.13 -4.13
CA SER A 88 -12.86 15.53 -2.89
C SER A 88 -13.36 16.97 -2.97
N GLY A 89 -14.66 17.18 -2.69
CA GLY A 89 -15.30 18.49 -2.65
C GLY A 89 -15.41 19.19 -4.00
N ASP A 90 -15.82 20.47 -3.96
CA ASP A 90 -16.07 21.30 -5.15
C ASP A 90 -14.80 21.95 -5.74
N ASN A 91 -13.64 21.78 -5.09
CA ASN A 91 -12.42 22.57 -5.38
C ASN A 91 -11.33 21.79 -6.12
N ASP A 92 -11.66 20.79 -6.94
CA ASP A 92 -10.68 19.99 -7.68
C ASP A 92 -9.54 19.39 -6.82
N VAL A 93 -9.79 19.22 -5.52
CA VAL A 93 -8.85 18.58 -4.59
C VAL A 93 -8.79 17.08 -4.92
N VAL A 94 -7.59 16.59 -5.15
CA VAL A 94 -7.35 15.19 -5.46
C VAL A 94 -6.54 14.54 -4.34
N HIS A 95 -6.93 13.33 -3.92
CA HIS A 95 -6.18 12.52 -2.98
C HIS A 95 -5.77 11.18 -3.62
N ASN A 96 -4.68 10.61 -3.13
CA ASN A 96 -4.28 9.23 -3.41
C ASN A 96 -4.83 8.37 -2.28
N THR A 97 -5.92 7.61 -2.54
CA THR A 97 -6.80 7.07 -1.50
C THR A 97 -6.96 5.55 -1.60
N THR A 98 -6.67 4.86 -0.52
CA THR A 98 -7.08 3.49 -0.28
C THR A 98 -8.51 3.45 0.26
N VAL A 99 -9.30 2.48 -0.23
CA VAL A 99 -10.63 2.16 0.33
C VAL A 99 -10.66 0.69 0.73
N VAL A 100 -11.29 0.37 1.85
CA VAL A 100 -11.43 -1.00 2.35
C VAL A 100 -12.90 -1.42 2.33
N PHE A 101 -13.16 -2.60 1.74
CA PHE A 101 -14.49 -3.22 1.73
C PHE A 101 -14.46 -4.56 2.46
N ASN A 102 -15.49 -4.82 3.27
CA ASN A 102 -15.67 -6.13 3.87
C ASN A 102 -16.36 -7.11 2.89
N SER A 103 -16.51 -8.37 3.28
CA SER A 103 -17.11 -9.44 2.46
C SER A 103 -18.60 -9.22 2.09
N ARG A 104 -19.27 -8.20 2.64
CA ARG A 104 -20.63 -7.78 2.26
C ARG A 104 -20.62 -6.59 1.29
N GLY A 105 -19.44 -6.11 0.90
CA GLY A 105 -19.28 -4.90 0.08
C GLY A 105 -19.55 -3.60 0.85
N GLU A 106 -19.53 -3.64 2.18
CA GLU A 106 -19.67 -2.45 3.01
C GLU A 106 -18.33 -1.72 3.08
N HIS A 107 -18.36 -0.40 2.95
CA HIS A 107 -17.20 0.48 3.11
C HIS A 107 -16.79 0.53 4.60
N VAL A 108 -15.64 -0.06 4.90
CA VAL A 108 -15.10 -0.13 6.27
C VAL A 108 -14.36 1.14 6.64
N GLY A 109 -13.61 1.72 5.71
CA GLY A 109 -12.85 2.93 5.92
C GLY A 109 -11.97 3.30 4.73
N LEU A 110 -11.39 4.49 4.78
CA LEU A 110 -10.46 4.99 3.77
C LEU A 110 -9.19 5.56 4.42
N TYR A 111 -8.10 5.51 3.67
CA TYR A 111 -6.83 6.13 4.02
C TYR A 111 -6.33 6.97 2.85
N ARG A 112 -6.08 8.26 3.09
CA ARG A 112 -5.46 9.17 2.13
C ARG A 112 -3.97 9.24 2.41
N LYS A 113 -3.14 9.03 1.39
CA LYS A 113 -1.69 9.05 1.48
C LYS A 113 -1.19 10.32 2.18
N ILE A 114 -0.33 10.17 3.18
CA ILE A 114 0.18 11.28 3.99
C ILE A 114 1.46 11.85 3.36
N HIS A 115 2.41 11.01 2.96
CA HIS A 115 3.69 11.46 2.42
C HIS A 115 3.68 11.37 0.89
N LEU A 116 3.75 12.52 0.24
CA LEU A 116 3.71 12.65 -1.22
C LEU A 116 5.10 12.46 -1.82
N PHE A 117 5.13 11.87 -3.04
CA PHE A 117 6.38 11.50 -3.71
C PHE A 117 6.94 12.65 -4.54
N ASP A 118 7.59 13.60 -3.87
CA ASP A 118 8.27 14.75 -4.46
C ASP A 118 9.77 14.53 -4.41
N ILE A 119 10.34 14.05 -5.52
CA ILE A 119 11.77 13.73 -5.61
C ILE A 119 12.36 14.06 -6.96
N THR A 120 13.67 14.27 -6.98
CA THR A 120 14.48 14.13 -8.19
C THR A 120 15.17 12.76 -8.14
N ALA A 121 14.82 11.89 -9.07
CA ALA A 121 15.44 10.57 -9.16
C ALA A 121 16.91 10.68 -9.61
N PRO A 122 17.78 9.68 -9.32
CA PRO A 122 19.18 9.67 -9.79
C PRO A 122 19.34 9.77 -11.31
N SER A 123 18.31 9.41 -12.09
CA SER A 123 18.24 9.61 -13.54
C SER A 123 17.94 11.05 -13.97
N GLY A 124 17.74 11.97 -13.04
CA GLY A 124 17.29 13.35 -13.29
C GLY A 124 15.78 13.49 -13.49
N ALA A 125 15.02 12.40 -13.48
CA ALA A 125 13.56 12.47 -13.58
C ALA A 125 12.94 13.09 -12.33
N VAL A 126 12.13 14.14 -12.52
CA VAL A 126 11.40 14.81 -11.44
C VAL A 126 10.04 14.15 -11.25
N TYR A 127 9.67 13.93 -10.01
CA TYR A 127 8.35 13.52 -9.56
C TYR A 127 7.86 14.59 -8.57
N ALA A 128 6.69 15.15 -8.82
CA ALA A 128 6.04 16.15 -7.99
C ALA A 128 4.57 15.71 -7.82
N GLU A 129 4.34 14.80 -6.87
CA GLU A 129 2.99 14.30 -6.58
C GLU A 129 2.13 15.41 -5.97
N SER A 130 2.74 16.30 -5.19
CA SER A 130 2.07 17.44 -4.54
C SER A 130 1.51 18.50 -5.52
N ASP A 131 1.95 18.51 -6.78
CA ASP A 131 1.35 19.39 -7.79
C ASP A 131 -0.13 19.03 -8.09
N ILE A 132 -0.54 17.81 -7.73
CA ILE A 132 -1.85 17.25 -8.07
C ILE A 132 -2.58 16.75 -6.84
N VAL A 133 -1.85 16.12 -5.91
CA VAL A 133 -2.39 15.39 -4.77
C VAL A 133 -2.23 16.19 -3.50
N THR A 134 -3.31 16.31 -2.75
CA THR A 134 -3.31 16.85 -1.38
C THR A 134 -3.10 15.71 -0.38
N PRO A 135 -2.21 15.86 0.61
CA PRO A 135 -1.98 14.83 1.61
C PRO A 135 -3.20 14.60 2.51
N GLY A 136 -3.32 13.38 3.03
CA GLY A 136 -4.23 13.05 4.12
C GLY A 136 -3.67 13.40 5.49
N ASN A 137 -4.53 13.35 6.51
CA ASN A 137 -4.15 13.65 7.90
C ASN A 137 -4.57 12.54 8.88
N ASP A 138 -5.34 11.55 8.40
CA ASP A 138 -5.91 10.50 9.24
C ASP A 138 -5.20 9.17 9.04
N LEU A 139 -5.15 8.37 10.10
CA LEU A 139 -4.66 7.00 10.06
C LEU A 139 -5.85 6.05 9.98
N LEU A 140 -5.70 4.94 9.26
CA LEU A 140 -6.70 3.88 9.20
C LEU A 140 -6.14 2.58 9.77
N ILE A 141 -6.85 2.03 10.76
CA ILE A 141 -6.68 0.66 11.26
C ILE A 141 -8.05 -0.01 11.20
N TYR A 142 -8.11 -1.23 10.71
CA TYR A 142 -9.34 -2.03 10.70
C TYR A 142 -9.05 -3.45 11.19
N GLU A 143 -10.10 -4.19 11.53
CA GLU A 143 -9.98 -5.55 12.04
C GLU A 143 -10.56 -6.56 11.04
N LEU A 144 -9.84 -7.65 10.83
CA LEU A 144 -10.25 -8.80 10.03
C LEU A 144 -9.75 -10.10 10.68
N ASN A 145 -10.67 -11.03 10.95
CA ASN A 145 -10.34 -12.34 11.54
C ASN A 145 -9.46 -12.24 12.82
N GLY A 146 -9.68 -11.22 13.63
CA GLY A 146 -8.93 -10.97 14.87
C GLY A 146 -7.55 -10.33 14.68
N TYR A 147 -7.17 -9.94 13.46
CA TYR A 147 -5.96 -9.16 13.19
C TYR A 147 -6.27 -7.68 13.06
N LYS A 148 -5.46 -6.84 13.71
CA LYS A 148 -5.43 -5.39 13.49
C LYS A 148 -4.56 -5.06 12.30
N ILE A 149 -5.13 -4.44 11.30
CA ILE A 149 -4.51 -4.17 10.00
C ILE A 149 -4.38 -2.66 9.79
N ALA A 150 -3.16 -2.17 9.62
CA ALA A 150 -2.88 -0.76 9.37
C ALA A 150 -2.58 -0.49 7.89
N CYS A 151 -3.00 0.70 7.45
CA CYS A 151 -2.83 1.17 6.08
C CYS A 151 -1.67 2.16 5.95
N ALA A 152 -0.92 2.03 4.86
CA ALA A 152 0.06 3.00 4.38
C ALA A 152 0.11 2.90 2.85
N ILE A 153 0.60 3.93 2.14
CA ILE A 153 0.73 3.92 0.68
C ILE A 153 2.16 4.30 0.28
N CYS A 154 2.85 3.42 -0.41
CA CYS A 154 4.05 3.64 -1.22
C CYS A 154 5.16 4.45 -0.50
N TYR A 155 5.21 5.76 -0.71
CA TYR A 155 6.26 6.65 -0.16
C TYR A 155 6.23 6.71 1.35
N ASP A 156 5.08 6.46 1.99
CA ASP A 156 4.93 6.34 3.44
C ASP A 156 5.94 5.34 4.05
N LEU A 157 6.33 4.31 3.28
CA LEU A 157 7.31 3.29 3.71
C LEU A 157 8.62 3.90 4.26
N ARG A 158 9.00 5.10 3.80
CA ARG A 158 10.25 5.76 4.19
C ARG A 158 10.17 6.49 5.53
N PHE A 159 8.98 6.68 6.08
CA PHE A 159 8.74 7.51 7.25
C PHE A 159 8.40 6.67 8.48
N SER A 160 9.41 6.29 9.25
CA SER A 160 9.27 5.43 10.43
C SER A 160 8.26 5.96 11.45
N ARG A 161 8.16 7.29 11.60
CA ARG A 161 7.23 7.92 12.56
C ARG A 161 5.76 7.57 12.30
N LEU A 162 5.37 7.37 11.02
CA LEU A 162 4.04 6.89 10.67
C LEU A 162 3.80 5.49 11.25
N PHE A 163 4.75 4.60 11.05
CA PHE A 163 4.68 3.23 11.54
C PHE A 163 4.80 3.14 13.06
N ASP A 164 5.60 4.02 13.70
CA ASP A 164 5.65 4.14 15.16
C ASP A 164 4.26 4.45 15.72
N ARG A 165 3.56 5.45 15.12
CA ARG A 165 2.22 5.84 15.57
C ARG A 165 1.19 4.74 15.37
N LEU A 166 1.24 4.03 14.22
CA LEU A 166 0.36 2.88 13.96
C LEU A 166 0.64 1.71 14.92
N ALA A 167 1.91 1.45 15.23
CA ALA A 167 2.31 0.37 16.11
C ALA A 167 1.88 0.56 17.59
N GLU A 168 1.67 1.81 18.03
CA GLU A 168 1.08 2.13 19.34
C GLU A 168 -0.30 1.47 19.54
N GLU A 169 -1.02 1.16 18.45
CA GLU A 169 -2.32 0.50 18.45
C GLU A 169 -2.25 -1.04 18.42
N ASN A 170 -1.05 -1.62 18.60
CA ASN A 170 -0.80 -3.06 18.57
C ASN A 170 -1.17 -3.72 17.23
N VAL A 171 -0.75 -3.13 16.14
CA VAL A 171 -1.00 -3.61 14.77
C VAL A 171 -0.32 -4.97 14.55
N ASP A 172 -1.03 -5.89 13.89
CA ASP A 172 -0.55 -7.24 13.54
C ASP A 172 -0.08 -7.34 12.09
N LEU A 173 -0.65 -6.48 11.23
CA LEU A 173 -0.39 -6.44 9.79
C LEU A 173 -0.26 -5.00 9.31
N PHE A 174 0.74 -4.73 8.50
CA PHE A 174 0.81 -3.53 7.66
C PHE A 174 0.53 -3.89 6.20
N ILE A 175 -0.32 -3.11 5.53
CA ILE A 175 -0.56 -3.23 4.09
C ILE A 175 -0.04 -1.97 3.41
N LEU A 176 0.77 -2.19 2.35
CA LEU A 176 1.42 -1.15 1.58
C LEU A 176 1.18 -1.36 0.08
N PRO A 177 0.12 -0.81 -0.51
CA PRO A 177 0.03 -0.60 -1.95
C PRO A 177 1.13 0.35 -2.42
N ALA A 178 1.78 0.04 -3.55
CA ALA A 178 2.91 0.85 -4.01
C ALA A 178 3.10 0.84 -5.53
N ALA A 179 3.74 1.92 -6.02
CA ALA A 179 4.21 2.06 -7.40
C ALA A 179 5.69 2.51 -7.42
N PHE A 180 6.55 1.80 -6.70
CA PHE A 180 7.98 2.11 -6.61
C PHE A 180 8.62 2.15 -7.98
N THR A 181 9.43 3.18 -8.25
CA THR A 181 10.22 3.22 -9.49
C THR A 181 11.19 2.05 -9.52
N ARG A 182 11.51 1.55 -10.71
CA ARG A 182 12.46 0.44 -10.86
C ARG A 182 13.80 0.71 -10.17
N GLN A 183 14.29 1.94 -10.26
CA GLN A 183 15.60 2.32 -9.72
C GLN A 183 15.61 2.28 -8.19
N THR A 184 14.67 2.96 -7.54
CA THR A 184 14.58 2.97 -6.07
C THR A 184 14.13 1.62 -5.53
N GLY A 185 13.28 0.89 -6.27
CA GLY A 185 12.81 -0.44 -5.89
C GLY A 185 13.94 -1.46 -5.79
N ARG A 186 14.90 -1.43 -6.73
CA ARG A 186 16.06 -2.34 -6.70
C ARG A 186 16.90 -2.20 -5.43
N ALA A 187 17.03 -0.99 -4.92
CA ALA A 187 17.89 -0.69 -3.77
C ALA A 187 17.13 -0.74 -2.44
N HIS A 188 15.86 -0.32 -2.40
CA HIS A 188 15.19 -0.01 -1.15
C HIS A 188 13.97 -0.89 -0.83
N TRP A 189 13.28 -1.46 -1.82
CA TRP A 189 11.98 -2.09 -1.63
C TRP A 189 11.99 -3.18 -0.56
N GLU A 190 12.72 -4.25 -0.82
CA GLU A 190 12.76 -5.40 0.08
C GLU A 190 13.36 -5.06 1.44
N VAL A 191 14.44 -4.27 1.45
CA VAL A 191 15.12 -3.86 2.69
C VAL A 191 14.18 -3.11 3.60
N LEU A 192 13.44 -2.10 3.09
CA LEU A 192 12.51 -1.33 3.90
C LEU A 192 11.31 -2.15 4.37
N CYS A 193 10.73 -3.00 3.51
CA CYS A 193 9.61 -3.87 3.90
C CYS A 193 10.01 -4.83 5.02
N ARG A 194 11.17 -5.46 4.90
CA ARG A 194 11.72 -6.34 5.95
C ARG A 194 12.04 -5.58 7.23
N ALA A 195 12.62 -4.38 7.12
CA ALA A 195 12.89 -3.54 8.28
C ALA A 195 11.61 -3.22 9.05
N ARG A 196 10.54 -2.80 8.37
CA ARG A 196 9.24 -2.53 9.01
C ARG A 196 8.65 -3.77 9.69
N ALA A 197 8.74 -4.93 9.05
CA ALA A 197 8.28 -6.19 9.66
C ALA A 197 9.03 -6.49 10.96
N ILE A 198 10.36 -6.33 10.96
CA ILE A 198 11.24 -6.58 12.12
C ILE A 198 10.99 -5.55 13.24
N GLU A 199 11.02 -4.25 12.90
CA GLU A 199 10.90 -3.15 13.86
C GLU A 199 9.59 -3.18 14.66
N TYR A 200 8.50 -3.61 14.01
CA TYR A 200 7.16 -3.59 14.61
C TYR A 200 6.63 -4.98 14.92
N GLN A 201 7.41 -6.03 14.63
CA GLN A 201 7.03 -7.43 14.86
C GLN A 201 5.63 -7.74 14.36
N ALA A 202 5.38 -7.34 13.10
CA ALA A 202 4.11 -7.47 12.40
C ALA A 202 4.35 -8.05 11.00
N TYR A 203 3.34 -8.69 10.43
CA TYR A 203 3.38 -9.03 9.02
C TYR A 203 3.41 -7.76 8.15
N PHE A 204 4.12 -7.82 7.03
CA PHE A 204 4.19 -6.70 6.09
C PHE A 204 3.81 -7.17 4.68
N LEU A 205 2.68 -6.69 4.17
CA LEU A 205 2.12 -7.02 2.87
C LEU A 205 2.36 -5.86 1.91
N ALA A 206 3.30 -6.01 1.00
CA ALA A 206 3.70 -4.97 0.06
C ALA A 206 3.24 -5.35 -1.36
N CYS A 207 2.19 -4.68 -1.85
CA CYS A 207 1.56 -4.93 -3.14
C CYS A 207 1.98 -3.88 -4.16
N GLY A 208 2.77 -4.26 -5.18
CA GLY A 208 3.42 -3.34 -6.10
C GLY A 208 2.85 -3.33 -7.50
N GLN A 209 2.87 -2.15 -8.14
CA GLN A 209 2.78 -2.01 -9.60
C GLN A 209 4.05 -2.54 -10.25
N CYS A 210 3.93 -3.18 -11.41
CA CYS A 210 5.05 -3.70 -12.19
C CYS A 210 5.05 -3.16 -13.63
N GLY A 211 6.09 -3.46 -14.40
CA GLY A 211 6.17 -3.15 -15.81
C GLY A 211 6.42 -1.67 -16.11
N SER A 212 5.90 -1.18 -17.23
CA SER A 212 6.14 0.19 -17.68
C SER A 212 4.86 0.85 -18.15
N TYR A 213 4.82 2.16 -17.99
CA TYR A 213 3.70 3.00 -18.45
C TYR A 213 4.23 4.23 -19.23
N ARG A 214 3.38 4.77 -20.10
CA ARG A 214 3.71 5.96 -20.91
C ARG A 214 3.42 7.23 -20.13
N THR A 215 4.29 8.22 -20.30
CA THR A 215 4.02 9.61 -19.96
C THR A 215 3.83 10.39 -21.27
N PRO A 216 3.03 11.46 -21.29
CA PRO A 216 2.74 12.19 -22.54
C PRO A 216 3.98 12.82 -23.17
N THR A 217 4.88 13.31 -22.32
CA THR A 217 6.12 13.98 -22.71
C THR A 217 7.29 13.32 -21.98
N GLY A 218 8.05 12.50 -22.66
CA GLY A 218 9.26 11.89 -22.08
C GLY A 218 9.32 10.38 -22.22
N PRO A 219 10.37 9.77 -21.66
CA PRO A 219 10.58 8.32 -21.74
C PRO A 219 9.54 7.54 -20.95
N ARG A 220 9.31 6.29 -21.33
CA ARG A 220 8.50 5.37 -20.52
C ARG A 220 9.08 5.27 -19.11
N ARG A 221 8.19 5.32 -18.12
CA ARG A 221 8.56 5.08 -16.72
C ARG A 221 8.33 3.61 -16.37
N GLU A 222 9.19 3.08 -15.50
CA GLU A 222 9.11 1.68 -15.08
C GLU A 222 8.88 1.58 -13.58
N THR A 223 7.99 0.66 -13.20
CA THR A 223 7.75 0.24 -11.82
C THR A 223 8.47 -1.07 -11.52
N PHE A 224 8.79 -1.28 -10.25
CA PHE A 224 9.69 -2.35 -9.81
C PHE A 224 9.01 -3.72 -9.79
N GLY A 225 7.72 -3.79 -9.46
CA GLY A 225 7.03 -5.03 -9.18
C GLY A 225 7.51 -5.68 -7.89
N ARG A 226 7.64 -7.00 -7.90
CA ARG A 226 8.15 -7.81 -6.79
C ARG A 226 7.36 -7.58 -5.50
N SER A 227 6.02 -7.60 -5.63
CA SER A 227 5.14 -7.68 -4.47
C SER A 227 5.62 -8.79 -3.54
N LEU A 228 5.57 -8.54 -2.25
CA LEU A 228 6.11 -9.49 -1.27
C LEU A 228 5.33 -9.48 0.04
N VAL A 229 5.46 -10.57 0.79
CA VAL A 229 4.95 -10.70 2.15
C VAL A 229 6.11 -11.06 3.06
N CYS A 230 6.31 -10.26 4.11
CA CYS A 230 7.26 -10.57 5.19
C CYS A 230 6.54 -11.07 6.43
N ASP A 231 7.11 -12.07 7.11
CA ASP A 231 6.68 -12.47 8.44
C ASP A 231 7.21 -11.49 9.51
N PRO A 232 6.73 -11.57 10.76
CA PRO A 232 7.20 -10.69 11.85
C PRO A 232 8.69 -10.78 12.20
N TRP A 233 9.38 -11.83 11.72
CA TRP A 233 10.83 -12.00 11.84
C TRP A 233 11.61 -11.31 10.72
N GLY A 234 10.92 -10.79 9.72
CA GLY A 234 11.51 -10.18 8.54
C GLY A 234 11.87 -11.18 7.43
N SER A 235 11.43 -12.43 7.52
CA SER A 235 11.59 -13.40 6.45
C SER A 235 10.60 -13.11 5.32
N VAL A 236 11.08 -13.09 4.07
CA VAL A 236 10.18 -13.01 2.90
C VAL A 236 9.55 -14.37 2.67
N ILE A 237 8.27 -14.52 3.02
CA ILE A 237 7.53 -15.79 2.92
C ILE A 237 6.83 -15.98 1.57
N ALA A 238 6.63 -14.90 0.82
CA ALA A 238 6.12 -14.94 -0.54
C ALA A 238 6.67 -13.75 -1.35
N ARG A 239 6.96 -13.94 -2.64
CA ARG A 239 7.47 -12.91 -3.55
C ARG A 239 7.01 -13.13 -4.98
N ALA A 240 6.48 -12.08 -5.61
CA ALA A 240 6.16 -12.06 -7.03
C ALA A 240 7.40 -11.79 -7.90
N GLY A 241 7.31 -12.11 -9.19
CA GLY A 241 8.27 -11.74 -10.21
C GLY A 241 8.11 -10.28 -10.69
N ARG A 242 8.33 -10.05 -12.00
CA ARG A 242 8.29 -8.71 -12.62
C ARG A 242 7.03 -8.45 -13.46
N TYR A 243 6.16 -9.43 -13.58
CA TYR A 243 4.98 -9.38 -14.45
C TYR A 243 3.70 -9.35 -13.63
N PRO A 244 2.58 -8.92 -14.21
CA PRO A 244 1.28 -9.01 -13.57
C PRO A 244 1.00 -10.45 -13.11
N THR A 245 0.58 -10.60 -11.86
CA THR A 245 0.34 -11.91 -11.26
C THR A 245 -0.44 -11.79 -9.95
N VAL A 246 -0.98 -12.91 -9.48
CA VAL A 246 -1.54 -13.08 -8.14
C VAL A 246 -0.48 -13.73 -7.25
N LEU A 247 -0.22 -13.14 -6.09
CA LEU A 247 0.68 -13.67 -5.06
C LEU A 247 -0.13 -14.09 -3.84
N HIS A 248 -0.18 -15.38 -3.55
CA HIS A 248 -0.84 -15.91 -2.36
C HIS A 248 0.14 -16.06 -1.20
N ALA A 249 -0.36 -15.81 0.03
CA ALA A 249 0.36 -16.08 1.26
C ALA A 249 -0.62 -16.45 2.40
N SER A 250 -0.08 -17.06 3.45
CA SER A 250 -0.82 -17.37 4.68
C SER A 250 -0.23 -16.59 5.85
N ILE A 251 -1.10 -15.97 6.63
CA ILE A 251 -0.78 -15.25 7.86
C ILE A 251 -1.10 -16.14 9.05
N ASP A 252 -0.05 -16.49 9.82
CA ASP A 252 -0.15 -17.40 10.96
C ASP A 252 -0.09 -16.61 12.28
N PRO A 253 -1.14 -16.66 13.13
CA PRO A 253 -1.15 -15.99 14.42
C PRO A 253 -0.12 -16.57 15.40
N HIS A 254 0.20 -17.86 15.27
CA HIS A 254 1.20 -18.49 16.13
C HIS A 254 2.59 -17.90 15.88
N ARG A 255 2.95 -17.66 14.60
CA ARG A 255 4.21 -17.03 14.24
C ARG A 255 4.33 -15.62 14.80
N LEU A 256 3.25 -14.84 14.75
CA LEU A 256 3.18 -13.50 15.32
C LEU A 256 3.45 -13.53 16.83
N SER A 257 2.74 -14.40 17.54
CA SER A 257 2.87 -14.56 18.99
C SER A 257 4.25 -15.08 19.41
N GLU A 258 4.81 -16.03 18.65
CA GLU A 258 6.15 -16.56 18.88
C GLU A 258 7.22 -15.47 18.81
N VAL A 259 7.23 -14.67 17.72
CA VAL A 259 8.22 -13.62 17.53
C VAL A 259 8.13 -12.57 18.63
N ARG A 260 6.92 -12.13 18.98
CA ARG A 260 6.69 -11.15 20.05
C ARG A 260 7.10 -11.66 21.43
N ARG A 261 6.99 -12.98 21.67
CA ARG A 261 7.45 -13.60 22.91
C ARG A 261 8.97 -13.73 22.97
N LEU A 262 9.62 -14.07 21.84
CA LEU A 262 11.08 -14.27 21.78
C LEU A 262 11.83 -12.94 21.97
N ILE A 263 11.35 -11.86 21.40
CA ILE A 263 11.95 -10.53 21.53
C ILE A 263 10.82 -9.53 21.87
N PRO A 264 10.48 -9.31 23.14
CA PRO A 264 9.31 -8.53 23.53
C PRO A 264 9.55 -7.02 23.36
N MET A 265 9.75 -6.56 22.12
CA MET A 265 10.12 -5.17 21.79
C MET A 265 9.06 -4.16 22.21
N SER A 266 7.77 -4.53 22.17
CA SER A 266 6.69 -3.66 22.64
C SER A 266 6.83 -3.27 24.12
N GLN A 267 7.32 -4.22 24.96
CA GLN A 267 7.58 -3.97 26.39
C GLN A 267 8.86 -3.15 26.61
N HIS A 268 9.83 -3.25 25.70
CA HIS A 268 11.12 -2.54 25.80
C HIS A 268 11.07 -1.15 25.16
N ARG A 269 10.08 -0.88 24.31
CA ARG A 269 9.94 0.39 23.61
C ARG A 269 9.64 1.51 24.61
N ARG A 270 10.52 2.52 24.65
CA ARG A 270 10.34 3.70 25.49
C ARG A 270 9.74 4.83 24.68
N SER A 271 8.75 5.51 25.25
CA SER A 271 8.27 6.76 24.65
C SER A 271 9.42 7.78 24.64
N MET A 272 9.67 8.34 23.47
CA MET A 272 10.64 9.43 23.30
C MET A 272 9.96 10.80 23.48
N ARG A 273 8.63 10.83 23.66
CA ARG A 273 7.85 12.07 23.80
C ARG A 273 7.98 12.69 25.19
N ASP A 274 8.14 11.85 26.23
CA ASP A 274 8.02 12.28 27.62
C ASP A 274 9.38 12.40 28.34
N LYS A 275 10.49 12.16 27.64
CA LYS A 275 11.84 12.28 28.22
C LYS A 275 12.69 13.22 27.39
N VAL A 276 13.19 14.27 28.03
CA VAL A 276 14.23 15.13 27.46
C VAL A 276 15.51 14.27 27.36
N LEU A 277 15.70 13.62 26.22
CA LEU A 277 16.97 12.97 25.92
C LEU A 277 17.96 14.03 25.48
N GLN A 278 19.01 14.26 26.26
CA GLN A 278 20.07 15.17 25.91
C GLN A 278 20.98 14.55 24.84
N VAL A 279 21.11 15.22 23.70
CA VAL A 279 22.15 14.89 22.73
C VAL A 279 23.46 15.51 23.23
N LYS A 280 24.39 14.68 23.70
CA LYS A 280 25.76 15.11 24.02
C LYS A 280 26.59 14.99 22.75
N SER A 281 27.02 16.14 22.21
CA SER A 281 28.00 16.16 21.11
C SER A 281 29.42 16.23 21.72
N ALA A 282 30.27 15.24 21.42
CA ALA A 282 31.70 15.32 21.64
C ALA A 282 32.34 15.99 20.41
N ARG A 283 33.07 17.07 20.62
CA ARG A 283 33.97 17.61 19.60
C ARG A 283 35.35 17.01 19.90
N PHE A 284 35.93 16.35 18.93
CA PHE A 284 37.34 15.92 18.96
C PHE A 284 38.20 16.98 18.36
#